data_8fba2860ce6b9297d9f143ddda6237b3
#
_entry.id   8fba2860ce6b9297d9f143ddda6237b3
#
_cell.length_a   1.000
_cell.length_b   1.000
_cell.length_c   1.000
_cell.angle_alpha   90.00
_cell.angle_beta   90.00
_cell.angle_gamma   90.00
#
_symmetry.space_group_name_H-M   'P 1'
#
loop_
_entity.id
_entity.type
_entity.pdbx_description
1 polymer ?
#
loop_
_entity_poly.entity_id
_entity_poly.type
_entity_poly.pdbx_seq_one_letter_code
_entity_poly.pdbx_strand_id
1 'polypeptide(L)'
;MDLLPHRYPFLMIDRVLDYSITEEHKTLRAIKNVTFNEPFFQGHFPGKPILPGVLILEAMAQATGILAITMVGKPNPGELYYFAAIDNARFKRPVVPGDQLVLDVEYFKEKRGIASFRGVASVDGKVVCQADLMCAKH
;
A
#
# COMPACT_ATOMS: atom_id res chain seq x y z
N MET A 1 -6.61 10.47 -5.38
CA MET A 1 -6.47 10.24 -6.84
C MET A 1 -5.37 11.09 -7.45
N ASP A 2 -5.30 12.37 -7.10
CA ASP A 2 -4.32 13.27 -7.72
C ASP A 2 -2.87 12.96 -7.34
N LEU A 3 -2.66 12.25 -6.23
CA LEU A 3 -1.32 11.93 -5.74
C LEU A 3 -0.75 10.66 -6.36
N LEU A 4 -1.59 9.77 -6.89
CA LEU A 4 -1.15 8.51 -7.47
C LEU A 4 -1.43 8.49 -8.97
N PRO A 5 -0.51 7.91 -9.77
CA PRO A 5 -0.76 7.72 -11.20
C PRO A 5 -1.72 6.56 -11.48
N HIS A 6 -1.92 5.70 -10.50
CA HIS A 6 -2.74 4.49 -10.64
C HIS A 6 -4.21 4.84 -10.93
N ARG A 7 -4.86 4.01 -11.73
CA ARG A 7 -6.27 4.13 -12.07
C ARG A 7 -6.90 2.73 -12.05
N TYR A 8 -8.23 2.69 -12.09
CA TYR A 8 -8.95 1.42 -12.16
C TYR A 8 -8.37 0.54 -13.28
N PRO A 9 -8.17 -0.76 -13.07
CA PRO A 9 -8.47 -1.51 -11.83
C PRO A 9 -7.31 -1.59 -10.82
N PHE A 10 -6.27 -0.79 -10.96
CA PHE A 10 -5.05 -0.91 -10.17
C PHE A 10 -4.91 0.15 -9.07
N LEU A 11 -5.87 1.05 -8.93
CA LEU A 11 -5.88 2.00 -7.80
C LEU A 11 -6.40 1.27 -6.56
N MET A 12 -5.54 1.14 -5.54
CA MET A 12 -5.81 0.31 -4.36
C MET A 12 -6.02 1.09 -3.07
N ILE A 13 -6.11 2.43 -3.14
CA ILE A 13 -6.34 3.26 -1.96
C ILE A 13 -7.68 3.97 -2.12
N ASP A 14 -8.59 3.75 -1.18
CA ASP A 14 -9.89 4.39 -1.19
C ASP A 14 -9.89 5.70 -0.40
N ARG A 15 -9.14 5.76 0.69
CA ARG A 15 -9.07 6.96 1.51
C ARG A 15 -7.83 6.95 2.40
N VAL A 16 -7.22 8.13 2.55
CA VAL A 16 -6.21 8.36 3.59
C VAL A 16 -6.95 8.82 4.83
N LEU A 17 -6.75 8.12 5.94
CA LEU A 17 -7.41 8.44 7.20
C LEU A 17 -6.64 9.45 8.03
N ASP A 18 -5.32 9.31 8.05
CA ASP A 18 -4.46 10.12 8.92
C ASP A 18 -3.02 10.05 8.47
N TYR A 19 -2.23 11.05 8.84
CA TYR A 19 -0.79 11.01 8.66
C TYR A 19 -0.11 11.88 9.72
N SER A 20 1.16 11.58 10.01
CA SER A 20 1.97 12.36 10.94
C SER A 20 3.37 12.49 10.35
N ILE A 21 3.81 13.72 10.13
CA ILE A 21 5.13 14.02 9.58
C ILE A 21 5.88 14.86 10.60
N THR A 22 6.78 14.21 11.36
CA THR A 22 7.67 14.86 12.31
C THR A 22 9.11 14.47 11.98
N GLU A 23 10.08 15.07 12.64
CA GLU A 23 11.48 14.68 12.43
C GLU A 23 11.73 13.24 12.85
N GLU A 24 11.03 12.77 13.88
CA GLU A 24 11.24 11.43 14.44
C GLU A 24 10.36 10.35 13.79
N HIS A 25 9.15 10.71 13.37
CA HIS A 25 8.18 9.77 12.83
C HIS A 25 7.49 10.31 11.59
N LYS A 26 7.41 9.47 10.57
CA LYS A 26 6.68 9.80 9.34
C LYS A 26 5.82 8.60 9.02
N THR A 27 4.52 8.74 9.25
CA THR A 27 3.55 7.65 9.14
C THR A 27 2.31 8.09 8.38
N LEU A 28 1.60 7.11 7.83
CA LEU A 28 0.33 7.35 7.14
C LEU A 28 -0.56 6.14 7.32
N ARG A 29 -1.84 6.40 7.52
CA ARG A 29 -2.87 5.34 7.58
C ARG A 29 -3.87 5.57 6.47
N ALA A 30 -4.13 4.52 5.70
CA ALA A 30 -5.10 4.55 4.60
C ALA A 30 -5.96 3.29 4.65
N ILE A 31 -7.03 3.29 3.86
CA ILE A 31 -7.89 2.12 3.75
C ILE A 31 -8.11 1.73 2.31
N LYS A 32 -8.32 0.43 2.13
CA LYS A 32 -8.86 -0.16 0.92
C LYS A 32 -10.08 -1.00 1.29
N ASN A 33 -11.21 -0.70 0.68
CA ASN A 33 -12.41 -1.53 0.83
C ASN A 33 -12.35 -2.66 -0.20
N VAL A 34 -12.43 -3.89 0.28
CA VAL A 34 -12.38 -5.07 -0.59
C VAL A 34 -13.79 -5.44 -0.99
N THR A 35 -14.10 -5.42 -2.28
CA THR A 35 -15.43 -5.66 -2.79
C THR A 35 -15.44 -6.77 -3.83
N PHE A 36 -16.62 -7.37 -4.09
CA PHE A 36 -16.80 -8.36 -5.16
C PHE A 36 -16.63 -7.77 -6.55
N ASN A 37 -16.79 -6.46 -6.70
CA ASN A 37 -16.73 -5.79 -7.99
C ASN A 37 -15.29 -5.52 -8.45
N GLU A 38 -14.35 -6.35 -8.01
CA GLU A 38 -12.95 -6.23 -8.43
C GLU A 38 -12.64 -7.38 -9.37
N PRO A 39 -12.05 -7.10 -10.55
CA PRO A 39 -11.95 -8.09 -11.62
C PRO A 39 -11.10 -9.32 -11.27
N PHE A 40 -10.13 -9.20 -10.35
CA PHE A 40 -9.27 -10.32 -10.03
C PHE A 40 -9.98 -11.45 -9.27
N PHE A 41 -11.14 -11.20 -8.66
CA PHE A 41 -11.87 -12.25 -7.94
C PHE A 41 -12.50 -13.29 -8.87
N GLN A 42 -12.62 -12.99 -10.15
CA GLN A 42 -13.10 -13.97 -11.11
C GLN A 42 -12.13 -15.16 -11.25
N GLY A 43 -10.85 -14.90 -11.05
CA GLY A 43 -9.82 -15.93 -11.17
C GLY A 43 -9.20 -16.37 -9.85
N HIS A 44 -9.36 -15.64 -8.77
CA HIS A 44 -8.62 -15.90 -7.52
C HIS A 44 -9.58 -15.94 -6.31
N PHE A 45 -10.35 -16.98 -6.10
CA PHE A 45 -10.48 -18.20 -6.88
C PHE A 45 -11.95 -18.40 -7.22
N PRO A 46 -12.30 -19.07 -8.32
CA PRO A 46 -13.70 -19.30 -8.67
C PRO A 46 -14.47 -19.93 -7.51
N GLY A 47 -15.57 -19.29 -7.09
CA GLY A 47 -16.38 -19.76 -5.97
C GLY A 47 -15.80 -19.49 -4.57
N LYS A 48 -14.55 -18.99 -4.47
CA LYS A 48 -13.92 -18.67 -3.19
C LYS A 48 -13.01 -17.44 -3.36
N PRO A 49 -13.59 -16.23 -3.39
CA PRO A 49 -12.80 -15.03 -3.63
C PRO A 49 -11.88 -14.71 -2.44
N ILE A 50 -10.60 -14.59 -2.74
CA ILE A 50 -9.56 -14.19 -1.77
C ILE A 50 -8.73 -13.11 -2.45
N LEU A 51 -8.49 -12.01 -1.74
CA LEU A 51 -7.63 -10.96 -2.27
C LEU A 51 -6.21 -11.49 -2.42
N PRO A 52 -5.63 -11.43 -3.63
CA PRO A 52 -4.25 -11.88 -3.82
C PRO A 52 -3.28 -11.15 -2.90
N GLY A 53 -2.39 -11.89 -2.25
CA GLY A 53 -1.41 -11.29 -1.33
C GLY A 53 -0.54 -10.24 -2.01
N VAL A 54 -0.18 -10.45 -3.26
CA VAL A 54 0.63 -9.48 -4.01
C VAL A 54 -0.11 -8.15 -4.20
N LEU A 55 -1.45 -8.15 -4.24
CA LEU A 55 -2.22 -6.92 -4.32
C LEU A 55 -2.30 -6.21 -2.97
N ILE A 56 -2.20 -6.93 -1.86
CA ILE A 56 -2.05 -6.30 -0.54
C ILE A 56 -0.73 -5.54 -0.49
N LEU A 57 0.35 -6.15 -0.99
CA LEU A 57 1.65 -5.49 -1.08
C LEU A 57 1.58 -4.26 -1.98
N GLU A 58 0.84 -4.35 -3.10
CA GLU A 58 0.66 -3.20 -3.99
C GLU A 58 -0.09 -2.08 -3.30
N ALA A 59 -1.14 -2.39 -2.52
CA ALA A 59 -1.86 -1.39 -1.75
C ALA A 59 -0.93 -0.71 -0.73
N MET A 60 -0.09 -1.47 -0.04
CA MET A 60 0.93 -0.90 0.86
C MET A 60 1.88 0.03 0.11
N ALA A 61 2.35 -0.37 -1.07
CA ALA A 61 3.25 0.45 -1.87
C ALA A 61 2.59 1.76 -2.29
N GLN A 62 1.32 1.71 -2.67
CA GLN A 62 0.59 2.94 -3.01
C GLN A 62 0.47 3.85 -1.79
N ALA A 63 0.22 3.29 -0.61
CA ALA A 63 0.21 4.06 0.62
C ALA A 63 1.58 4.69 0.91
N THR A 64 2.69 3.96 0.69
CA THR A 64 4.03 4.53 0.86
C THR A 64 4.29 5.64 -0.15
N GLY A 65 3.77 5.52 -1.38
CA GLY A 65 3.87 6.57 -2.39
C GLY A 65 3.17 7.85 -1.95
N ILE A 66 1.99 7.73 -1.37
CA ILE A 66 1.27 8.89 -0.84
C ILE A 66 2.04 9.51 0.33
N LEU A 67 2.60 8.69 1.22
CA LEU A 67 3.41 9.19 2.33
C LEU A 67 4.63 9.95 1.80
N ALA A 68 5.35 9.40 0.83
CA ALA A 68 6.51 10.05 0.25
C ALA A 68 6.14 11.41 -0.37
N ILE A 69 5.04 11.47 -1.10
CA ILE A 69 4.57 12.73 -1.69
C ILE A 69 4.19 13.74 -0.62
N THR A 70 3.56 13.27 0.46
CA THR A 70 3.21 14.14 1.60
C THR A 70 4.47 14.71 2.27
N MET A 71 5.55 13.92 2.30
CA MET A 71 6.83 14.34 2.89
C MET A 71 7.59 15.35 2.02
N VAL A 72 7.68 15.11 0.72
CA VAL A 72 8.60 15.85 -0.16
C VAL A 72 7.94 16.46 -1.40
N GLY A 73 6.64 16.30 -1.57
CA GLY A 73 5.91 16.84 -2.71
C GLY A 73 5.84 15.86 -3.88
N LYS A 74 5.06 16.24 -4.88
CA LYS A 74 4.84 15.40 -6.07
C LYS A 74 6.14 15.22 -6.86
N PRO A 75 6.34 14.04 -7.47
CA PRO A 75 7.46 13.87 -8.38
C PRO A 75 7.30 14.76 -9.60
N ASN A 76 8.41 15.02 -10.29
CA ASN A 76 8.40 15.79 -11.53
C ASN A 76 7.58 15.05 -12.60
N PRO A 77 7.04 15.77 -13.61
CA PRO A 77 6.31 15.10 -14.69
C PRO A 77 7.13 13.97 -15.30
N GLY A 78 6.50 12.81 -15.47
CA GLY A 78 7.16 11.62 -16.01
C GLY A 78 7.90 10.77 -14.98
N GLU A 79 8.06 11.24 -13.75
CA GLU A 79 8.66 10.43 -12.69
C GLU A 79 7.58 9.65 -11.93
N LEU A 80 7.90 8.42 -11.55
CA LEU A 80 6.99 7.55 -10.79
C LEU A 80 7.75 6.91 -9.64
N TYR A 81 7.02 6.58 -8.58
CA TYR A 81 7.52 5.70 -7.54
C TYR A 81 7.15 4.26 -7.89
N TYR A 82 8.09 3.34 -7.75
CA TYR A 82 7.86 1.93 -8.01
C TYR A 82 8.67 1.08 -7.04
N PHE A 83 8.29 -0.20 -6.93
CA PHE A 83 9.01 -1.13 -6.08
C PHE A 83 10.45 -1.31 -6.54
N ALA A 84 11.39 -1.21 -5.59
CA ALA A 84 12.77 -1.61 -5.80
C ALA A 84 13.03 -2.96 -5.12
N ALA A 85 12.42 -3.20 -3.95
CA ALA A 85 12.55 -4.46 -3.24
C ALA A 85 11.41 -4.64 -2.24
N ILE A 86 11.12 -5.88 -1.90
CA ILE A 86 10.18 -6.26 -0.86
C ILE A 86 10.87 -7.32 -0.01
N ASP A 87 11.00 -7.07 1.29
CA ASP A 87 11.62 -7.98 2.22
C ASP A 87 10.67 -8.32 3.37
N ASN A 88 10.88 -9.49 3.95
CA ASN A 88 10.17 -9.90 5.15
C ASN A 88 8.65 -9.86 5.00
N ALA A 89 8.14 -10.17 3.81
CA ALA A 89 6.71 -10.22 3.58
C ALA A 89 6.13 -11.44 4.30
N ARG A 90 5.06 -11.20 5.06
CA ARG A 90 4.35 -12.25 5.82
C ARG A 90 2.86 -12.10 5.60
N PHE A 91 2.24 -13.17 5.12
CA PHE A 91 0.79 -13.24 4.90
C PHE A 91 0.20 -14.11 5.99
N LYS A 92 -0.56 -13.50 6.89
CA LYS A 92 -1.01 -14.17 8.11
C LYS A 92 -2.45 -14.65 8.05
N ARG A 93 -3.29 -13.98 7.26
CA ARG A 93 -4.72 -14.29 7.15
C ARG A 93 -5.22 -13.94 5.77
N PRO A 94 -6.18 -14.71 5.21
CA PRO A 94 -6.79 -14.33 3.96
C PRO A 94 -7.66 -13.08 4.12
N VAL A 95 -7.75 -12.29 3.06
CA VAL A 95 -8.61 -11.11 2.98
C VAL A 95 -9.66 -11.39 1.93
N VAL A 96 -10.92 -11.12 2.24
CA VAL A 96 -12.05 -11.48 1.40
C VAL A 96 -12.94 -10.26 1.16
N PRO A 97 -13.82 -10.32 0.12
CA PRO A 97 -14.78 -9.24 -0.09
C PRO A 97 -15.61 -8.96 1.17
N GLY A 98 -15.82 -7.69 1.48
CA GLY A 98 -16.47 -7.23 2.70
C GLY A 98 -15.50 -6.75 3.75
N ASP A 99 -14.21 -7.13 3.65
CA ASP A 99 -13.20 -6.65 4.57
C ASP A 99 -12.79 -5.22 4.24
N GLN A 100 -12.51 -4.43 5.27
CA GLN A 100 -11.83 -3.16 5.11
C GLN A 100 -10.38 -3.32 5.53
N LEU A 101 -9.49 -3.17 4.57
CA LEU A 101 -8.06 -3.31 4.80
C LEU A 101 -7.51 -1.97 5.29
N VAL A 102 -6.95 -1.96 6.50
CA VAL A 102 -6.29 -0.79 7.06
C VAL A 102 -4.80 -0.91 6.80
N LEU A 103 -4.24 0.08 6.15
CA LEU A 103 -2.84 0.11 5.73
C LEU A 103 -2.10 1.15 6.56
N ASP A 104 -1.19 0.69 7.41
CA ASP A 104 -0.31 1.55 8.19
C ASP A 104 1.09 1.46 7.62
N VAL A 105 1.63 2.58 7.16
CA VAL A 105 2.98 2.63 6.59
C VAL A 105 3.82 3.64 7.34
N GLU A 106 5.09 3.31 7.48
CA GLU A 106 6.07 4.15 8.16
C GLU A 106 7.34 4.25 7.35
N TYR A 107 7.86 5.47 7.20
CA TYR A 107 9.12 5.73 6.53
C TYR A 107 10.28 5.56 7.50
N PHE A 108 11.37 4.93 7.06
CA PHE A 108 12.57 4.79 7.88
C PHE A 108 13.71 5.65 7.38
N LYS A 109 14.06 5.53 6.11
CA LYS A 109 15.24 6.21 5.57
C LYS A 109 15.24 6.20 4.06
N GLU A 110 16.06 7.09 3.49
CA GLU A 110 16.40 7.07 2.08
C GLU A 110 17.89 6.90 1.93
N LYS A 111 18.31 6.05 1.00
CA LYS A 111 19.71 5.83 0.71
C LYS A 111 19.87 5.59 -0.78
N ARG A 112 20.64 6.45 -1.45
CA ARG A 112 20.92 6.34 -2.90
C ARG A 112 19.64 6.33 -3.74
N GLY A 113 18.69 7.18 -3.39
CA GLY A 113 17.43 7.30 -4.12
C GLY A 113 16.40 6.21 -3.81
N ILE A 114 16.69 5.31 -2.87
CA ILE A 114 15.78 4.24 -2.47
C ILE A 114 15.26 4.53 -1.07
N ALA A 115 13.94 4.70 -0.95
CA ALA A 115 13.28 4.94 0.32
C ALA A 115 12.79 3.62 0.92
N SER A 116 13.01 3.45 2.21
CA SER A 116 12.62 2.23 2.95
C SER A 116 11.45 2.52 3.87
N PHE A 117 10.45 1.64 3.81
CA PHE A 117 9.21 1.76 4.58
C PHE A 117 8.87 0.42 5.22
N ARG A 118 8.09 0.47 6.27
CA ARG A 118 7.40 -0.72 6.78
C ARG A 118 5.91 -0.55 6.58
N GLY A 119 5.26 -1.61 6.09
CA GLY A 119 3.84 -1.65 5.92
C GLY A 119 3.22 -2.76 6.76
N VAL A 120 2.08 -2.44 7.37
CA VAL A 120 1.25 -3.40 8.10
C VAL A 120 -0.17 -3.24 7.61
N ALA A 121 -0.77 -4.34 7.16
CA ALA A 121 -2.17 -4.36 6.76
C ALA A 121 -2.95 -5.15 7.81
N SER A 122 -4.11 -4.62 8.20
CA SER A 122 -4.96 -5.26 9.19
C SER A 122 -6.41 -5.19 8.77
N VAL A 123 -7.22 -6.12 9.32
CA VAL A 123 -8.67 -6.16 9.17
C VAL A 123 -9.23 -6.35 10.57
N ASP A 124 -10.12 -5.45 10.99
CA ASP A 124 -10.76 -5.48 12.31
C ASP A 124 -9.71 -5.56 13.45
N GLY A 125 -8.60 -4.83 13.29
CA GLY A 125 -7.54 -4.79 14.30
C GLY A 125 -6.58 -5.98 14.29
N LYS A 126 -6.76 -6.95 13.40
CA LYS A 126 -5.90 -8.12 13.29
C LYS A 126 -4.99 -8.01 12.08
N VAL A 127 -3.69 -8.19 12.30
CA VAL A 127 -2.71 -8.12 11.21
C VAL A 127 -2.94 -9.25 10.23
N VAL A 128 -3.10 -8.91 8.95
CA VAL A 128 -3.26 -9.90 7.87
C VAL A 128 -1.99 -10.01 7.02
N CYS A 129 -1.21 -8.95 6.95
CA CYS A 129 0.02 -8.92 6.14
C CYS A 129 0.97 -7.86 6.68
N GLN A 130 2.26 -8.11 6.57
CA GLN A 130 3.28 -7.10 6.87
C GLN A 130 4.47 -7.30 5.96
N ALA A 131 5.21 -6.23 5.69
CA ALA A 131 6.38 -6.28 4.83
C ALA A 131 7.26 -5.05 5.01
N ASP A 132 8.52 -5.20 4.63
CA ASP A 132 9.43 -4.08 4.44
C ASP A 132 9.46 -3.77 2.96
N LEU A 133 9.25 -2.50 2.62
CA LEU A 133 9.09 -2.06 1.24
C LEU A 133 10.17 -1.05 0.91
N MET A 134 10.77 -1.22 -0.26
CA MET A 134 11.74 -0.26 -0.78
C MET A 134 11.22 0.25 -2.11
N CYS A 135 11.12 1.57 -2.21
CA CYS A 135 10.60 2.22 -3.40
C CYS A 135 11.62 3.20 -3.95
N ALA A 136 11.69 3.27 -5.27
CA ALA A 136 12.57 4.19 -5.97
C ALA A 136 11.73 5.13 -6.82
N LYS A 137 12.25 6.34 -7.01
CA LYS A 137 11.67 7.32 -7.91
C LYS A 137 12.44 7.25 -9.23
N HIS A 138 11.69 7.16 -10.30
CA HIS A 138 12.32 7.04 -11.62
C HIS A 138 11.57 7.85 -12.67
#